data_77431424f2ab990b222f1781636c9515
#
_entry.id   77431424f2ab990b222f1781636c9515
#
_cell.length_a   1.000
_cell.length_b   1.000
_cell.length_c   1.000
_cell.angle_alpha   90.00
_cell.angle_beta   90.00
_cell.angle_gamma   90.00
#
_symmetry.space_group_name_H-M   'P 1'
#
loop_
_entity.id
_entity.type
_entity.pdbx_description
1 polymer ?
#
loop_
_entity_poly.entity_id
_entity_poly.type
_entity_poly.pdbx_seq_one_letter_code
_entity_poly.pdbx_strand_id
1 'polypeptide(L)'
;MGMPLLLKTLMVNDLRFRAIFYAHEVTTMRSIVENAPGHDTMFYNTLWTSLEQGRDVTDAFGDQSNYYRHALVEKAHYCDGIFAVGDPVVDELRFLGPSFRDYPIDLVYNGLPAVDIGQDERLAAWERMRAYSLQLLGHEPDVVITHITRPVVSKGLWRDLRVLEHVDNLMAAQNRTGVFYVLTSAYGKRSAQDIGEMEQAYGWPVSHRLGAPDLVGPEADIWAEMEAFNGKAKAIRAILVNQFGWDRESCGQRMSEDMTFMDLRKGTDLEFGQSIYEPFGIAVLEPLSFGAICVPSSVCGCCGFLKRVTKGHETRNVVISDYTSLDGWGEFADTRSIGLAERNHLEATRGESLAWEIMDRLPNSESDRLALLQDGYALATQMSWEAVCKDYFLPGIHRAIDR
;
A
#
# COMPACT_ATOMS: atom_id res chain seq x y z
N MET A 1 -5.91 20.73 9.70
CA MET A 1 -6.35 21.38 8.44
C MET A 1 -6.72 22.86 8.58
N GLY A 2 -7.12 23.39 9.73
CA GLY A 2 -7.39 24.84 9.91
C GLY A 2 -6.16 25.75 10.01
N MET A 3 -4.94 25.17 10.11
CA MET A 3 -3.70 25.92 10.32
C MET A 3 -3.41 26.96 9.22
N PRO A 4 -3.56 26.67 7.91
CA PRO A 4 -3.30 27.68 6.88
C PRO A 4 -4.18 28.94 7.00
N LEU A 5 -5.44 28.77 7.41
CA LEU A 5 -6.34 29.91 7.66
C LEU A 5 -5.92 30.71 8.91
N LEU A 6 -5.49 30.01 9.97
CA LEU A 6 -4.95 30.65 11.15
C LEU A 6 -3.69 31.46 10.82
N LEU A 7 -2.79 30.90 10.02
CA LEU A 7 -1.57 31.56 9.57
C LEU A 7 -1.85 32.85 8.84
N LYS A 8 -2.82 32.84 7.91
CA LYS A 8 -3.25 34.08 7.23
C LYS A 8 -3.70 35.14 8.23
N THR A 9 -4.45 34.76 9.26
CA THR A 9 -4.89 35.65 10.32
C THR A 9 -3.72 36.20 11.14
N LEU A 10 -2.74 35.34 11.47
CA LEU A 10 -1.53 35.73 12.21
C LEU A 10 -0.64 36.67 11.40
N MET A 11 -0.48 36.43 10.10
CA MET A 11 0.27 37.30 9.18
C MET A 11 -0.31 38.70 9.09
N VAL A 12 -1.64 38.81 9.09
CA VAL A 12 -2.35 40.14 9.11
C VAL A 12 -2.05 40.92 10.40
N ASN A 13 -1.68 40.24 11.49
CA ASN A 13 -1.34 40.86 12.77
C ASN A 13 0.20 40.93 13.03
N ASP A 14 1.02 40.96 11.97
CA ASP A 14 2.49 41.05 12.01
C ASP A 14 3.21 39.94 12.80
N LEU A 15 2.54 38.84 13.07
CA LEU A 15 3.16 37.67 13.67
C LEU A 15 3.83 36.82 12.59
N ARG A 16 5.15 36.82 12.59
CA ARG A 16 5.97 36.11 11.60
C ARG A 16 6.32 34.70 12.10
N PHE A 17 5.67 33.72 11.50
CA PHE A 17 6.03 32.31 11.61
C PHE A 17 6.35 31.79 10.21
N ARG A 18 7.31 30.88 10.14
CA ARG A 18 7.50 30.06 8.94
C ARG A 18 6.60 28.83 9.06
N ALA A 19 5.79 28.58 8.07
CA ALA A 19 4.83 27.51 8.05
C ALA A 19 5.02 26.61 6.82
N ILE A 20 5.07 25.30 7.07
CA ILE A 20 5.17 24.30 6.03
C ILE A 20 3.91 23.42 6.10
N PHE A 21 3.24 23.28 4.98
CA PHE A 21 2.17 22.29 4.84
C PHE A 21 2.75 20.99 4.32
N TYR A 22 2.71 19.94 5.13
CA TYR A 22 3.18 18.63 4.74
C TYR A 22 2.00 17.78 4.25
N ALA A 23 1.88 17.60 2.94
CA ALA A 23 0.81 16.85 2.30
C ALA A 23 1.08 15.35 2.39
N HIS A 24 0.47 14.71 3.36
CA HIS A 24 0.44 13.24 3.48
C HIS A 24 -0.64 12.61 2.63
N GLU A 25 -1.61 13.37 2.16
CA GLU A 25 -2.61 13.01 1.15
C GLU A 25 -3.28 14.28 0.60
N VAL A 26 -3.86 14.18 -0.59
CA VAL A 26 -4.79 15.16 -1.12
C VAL A 26 -6.20 14.56 -1.09
N THR A 27 -6.94 14.86 -0.03
CA THR A 27 -8.22 14.19 0.27
C THR A 27 -9.28 14.34 -0.83
N THR A 28 -9.23 15.41 -1.60
CA THR A 28 -10.10 15.62 -2.78
C THR A 28 -9.84 14.52 -3.82
N MET A 29 -8.58 14.30 -4.16
CA MET A 29 -8.17 13.30 -5.16
C MET A 29 -8.51 11.90 -4.71
N ARG A 30 -8.22 11.58 -3.45
CA ARG A 30 -8.62 10.30 -2.86
C ARG A 30 -10.13 10.05 -3.00
N SER A 31 -10.95 11.05 -2.69
CA SER A 31 -12.41 10.93 -2.80
C SER A 31 -12.85 10.64 -4.24
N ILE A 32 -12.25 11.28 -5.23
CA ILE A 32 -12.55 11.05 -6.65
C ILE A 32 -12.14 9.63 -7.05
N VAL A 33 -10.91 9.20 -6.71
CA VAL A 33 -10.41 7.86 -7.03
C VAL A 33 -11.29 6.77 -6.42
N GLU A 34 -11.63 6.89 -5.13
CA GLU A 34 -12.41 5.87 -4.42
C GLU A 34 -13.85 5.73 -4.97
N ASN A 35 -14.46 6.83 -5.44
CA ASN A 35 -15.86 6.82 -5.90
C ASN A 35 -16.03 6.64 -7.41
N ALA A 36 -14.98 6.76 -8.20
CA ALA A 36 -15.06 6.59 -9.65
C ALA A 36 -14.93 5.09 -10.04
N PRO A 37 -15.76 4.55 -10.96
CA PRO A 37 -15.69 3.15 -11.35
C PRO A 37 -14.34 2.74 -11.97
N GLY A 38 -13.67 3.66 -12.65
CA GLY A 38 -12.35 3.45 -13.26
C GLY A 38 -11.17 3.64 -12.31
N HIS A 39 -11.43 4.06 -11.05
CA HIS A 39 -10.44 4.29 -9.98
C HIS A 39 -9.17 5.02 -10.46
N ASP A 40 -8.01 4.52 -10.09
CA ASP A 40 -6.69 5.07 -10.43
C ASP A 40 -6.41 5.07 -11.94
N THR A 41 -6.84 4.04 -12.66
CA THR A 41 -6.70 3.98 -14.12
C THR A 41 -7.34 5.19 -14.80
N MET A 42 -8.56 5.51 -14.44
CA MET A 42 -9.28 6.68 -14.94
C MET A 42 -8.66 7.98 -14.41
N PHE A 43 -8.48 8.04 -13.09
CA PHE A 43 -8.14 9.28 -12.40
C PHE A 43 -6.78 9.82 -12.82
N TYR A 44 -5.70 9.02 -12.73
CA TYR A 44 -4.36 9.50 -13.02
C TYR A 44 -4.16 9.82 -14.49
N ASN A 45 -4.75 9.05 -15.41
CA ASN A 45 -4.74 9.41 -16.82
C ASN A 45 -5.45 10.73 -17.10
N THR A 46 -6.59 10.99 -16.42
CA THR A 46 -7.30 12.25 -16.53
C THR A 46 -6.51 13.41 -15.90
N LEU A 47 -5.87 13.18 -14.76
CA LEU A 47 -5.04 14.18 -14.08
C LEU A 47 -3.87 14.59 -14.98
N TRP A 48 -3.07 13.65 -15.47
CA TRP A 48 -1.89 13.96 -16.30
C TRP A 48 -2.28 14.65 -17.60
N THR A 49 -3.28 14.15 -18.33
CA THR A 49 -3.80 14.80 -19.54
C THR A 49 -4.31 16.22 -19.24
N SER A 50 -4.97 16.43 -18.11
CA SER A 50 -5.47 17.74 -17.72
C SER A 50 -4.33 18.72 -17.40
N LEU A 51 -3.31 18.27 -16.66
CA LEU A 51 -2.12 19.09 -16.37
C LEU A 51 -1.40 19.52 -17.64
N GLU A 52 -1.21 18.63 -18.61
CA GLU A 52 -0.62 18.93 -19.92
C GLU A 52 -1.43 20.00 -20.68
N GLN A 53 -2.74 20.00 -20.52
CA GLN A 53 -3.66 20.98 -21.12
C GLN A 53 -3.86 22.24 -20.29
N GLY A 54 -3.17 22.38 -19.15
CA GLY A 54 -3.30 23.52 -18.24
C GLY A 54 -4.64 23.58 -17.52
N ARG A 55 -5.37 22.47 -17.41
CA ARG A 55 -6.65 22.33 -16.70
C ARG A 55 -6.41 21.87 -15.25
N ASP A 56 -7.40 22.10 -14.39
CA ASP A 56 -7.39 21.71 -12.99
C ASP A 56 -8.54 20.74 -12.63
N VAL A 57 -8.68 20.42 -11.35
CA VAL A 57 -9.69 19.46 -10.87
C VAL A 57 -11.10 19.94 -11.15
N THR A 58 -11.35 21.25 -11.12
CA THR A 58 -12.68 21.82 -11.40
C THR A 58 -13.05 21.64 -12.87
N ASP A 59 -12.09 21.84 -13.78
CA ASP A 59 -12.28 21.63 -15.21
C ASP A 59 -12.57 20.16 -15.56
N ALA A 60 -11.93 19.21 -14.85
CA ALA A 60 -12.04 17.80 -15.13
C ALA A 60 -13.20 17.13 -14.40
N PHE A 61 -13.43 17.45 -13.14
CA PHE A 61 -14.35 16.72 -12.24
C PHE A 61 -15.45 17.63 -11.63
N GLY A 62 -15.52 18.89 -12.06
CA GLY A 62 -16.50 19.87 -11.56
C GLY A 62 -16.11 20.48 -10.22
N ASP A 63 -16.98 21.37 -9.74
CA ASP A 63 -16.76 22.15 -8.51
C ASP A 63 -16.64 21.25 -7.27
N GLN A 64 -15.53 21.38 -6.56
CA GLN A 64 -15.20 20.66 -5.34
C GLN A 64 -15.41 21.49 -4.06
N SER A 65 -15.91 22.73 -4.17
CA SER A 65 -16.03 23.69 -3.05
C SER A 65 -16.93 23.20 -1.91
N ASN A 66 -17.92 22.36 -2.22
CA ASN A 66 -18.80 21.75 -1.22
C ASN A 66 -18.11 20.69 -0.36
N TYR A 67 -16.95 20.19 -0.77
CA TYR A 67 -16.17 19.27 0.03
C TYR A 67 -15.25 20.06 0.99
N TYR A 68 -15.63 20.12 2.26
CA TYR A 68 -14.95 20.98 3.24
C TYR A 68 -13.43 20.74 3.34
N ARG A 69 -12.96 19.52 3.10
CA ARG A 69 -11.53 19.19 3.11
C ARG A 69 -10.80 19.80 1.91
N HIS A 70 -11.45 19.86 0.76
CA HIS A 70 -10.93 20.58 -0.41
C HIS A 70 -10.71 22.06 -0.08
N ALA A 71 -11.71 22.72 0.45
CA ALA A 71 -11.63 24.13 0.83
C ALA A 71 -10.52 24.43 1.85
N LEU A 72 -10.17 23.46 2.71
CA LEU A 72 -9.06 23.61 3.67
C LEU A 72 -7.68 23.38 3.02
N VAL A 73 -7.54 22.35 2.19
CA VAL A 73 -6.27 22.05 1.50
C VAL A 73 -5.93 23.12 0.47
N GLU A 74 -6.94 23.68 -0.21
CA GLU A 74 -6.78 24.80 -1.14
C GLU A 74 -6.06 26.01 -0.49
N LYS A 75 -6.18 26.20 0.82
CA LYS A 75 -5.50 27.29 1.55
C LYS A 75 -4.03 26.97 1.91
N ALA A 76 -3.52 25.80 1.59
CA ALA A 76 -2.12 25.45 1.84
C ALA A 76 -1.12 26.39 1.12
N HIS A 77 -1.54 27.02 0.02
CA HIS A 77 -0.71 28.01 -0.68
C HIS A 77 -0.39 29.29 0.15
N TYR A 78 -1.01 29.48 1.31
CA TYR A 78 -0.62 30.54 2.26
C TYR A 78 0.59 30.16 3.13
N CYS A 79 1.04 28.90 3.12
CA CYS A 79 2.23 28.50 3.84
C CYS A 79 3.50 28.97 3.11
N ASP A 80 4.64 29.04 3.81
CA ASP A 80 5.93 29.40 3.22
C ASP A 80 6.52 28.25 2.38
N GLY A 81 6.09 27.01 2.61
CA GLY A 81 6.48 25.83 1.85
C GLY A 81 5.41 24.75 1.85
N ILE A 82 5.43 23.93 0.81
CA ILE A 82 4.60 22.72 0.73
C ILE A 82 5.52 21.53 0.51
N PHE A 83 5.38 20.52 1.35
CA PHE A 83 6.04 19.22 1.21
C PHE A 83 5.03 18.19 0.72
N ALA A 84 5.45 17.36 -0.24
CA ALA A 84 4.67 16.23 -0.74
C ALA A 84 5.41 14.92 -0.40
N VAL A 85 4.69 13.92 0.12
CA VAL A 85 5.28 12.63 0.52
C VAL A 85 5.61 11.70 -0.65
N GLY A 86 5.17 12.04 -1.86
CA GLY A 86 5.39 11.23 -3.06
C GLY A 86 5.18 12.01 -4.35
N ASP A 87 5.71 11.49 -5.44
CA ASP A 87 5.60 12.14 -6.76
C ASP A 87 4.14 12.34 -7.19
N PRO A 88 3.22 11.36 -7.06
CA PRO A 88 1.81 11.58 -7.39
C PRO A 88 1.18 12.72 -6.60
N VAL A 89 1.56 12.91 -5.33
CA VAL A 89 1.04 13.99 -4.48
C VAL A 89 1.46 15.37 -4.99
N VAL A 90 2.62 15.49 -5.63
CA VAL A 90 3.04 16.74 -6.30
C VAL A 90 2.08 17.07 -7.44
N ASP A 91 1.78 16.09 -8.29
CA ASP A 91 0.86 16.28 -9.43
C ASP A 91 -0.57 16.56 -8.96
N GLU A 92 -1.02 15.85 -7.92
CA GLU A 92 -2.32 16.06 -7.28
C GLU A 92 -2.47 17.47 -6.70
N LEU A 93 -1.41 18.01 -6.05
CA LEU A 93 -1.41 19.38 -5.54
C LEU A 93 -1.47 20.37 -6.68
N ARG A 94 -0.70 20.20 -7.76
CA ARG A 94 -0.75 21.07 -8.95
C ARG A 94 -2.11 21.06 -9.62
N PHE A 95 -2.76 19.90 -9.58
CA PHE A 95 -4.09 19.70 -10.14
C PHE A 95 -5.21 20.33 -9.30
N LEU A 96 -4.97 20.69 -8.03
CA LEU A 96 -5.98 21.33 -7.17
C LEU A 96 -6.49 22.67 -7.72
N GLY A 97 -5.63 23.41 -8.42
CA GLY A 97 -6.02 24.70 -8.99
C GLY A 97 -4.85 25.62 -9.32
N PRO A 98 -5.14 26.79 -9.91
CA PRO A 98 -4.10 27.71 -10.40
C PRO A 98 -3.11 28.16 -9.34
N SER A 99 -3.54 28.29 -8.07
CA SER A 99 -2.67 28.71 -6.96
C SER A 99 -1.52 27.77 -6.66
N PHE A 100 -1.61 26.51 -7.11
CA PHE A 100 -0.58 25.49 -6.89
C PHE A 100 0.29 25.21 -8.12
N ARG A 101 -0.12 25.66 -9.31
CA ARG A 101 0.54 25.33 -10.57
C ARG A 101 2.02 25.68 -10.56
N ASP A 102 2.33 26.91 -10.17
CA ASP A 102 3.70 27.43 -10.11
C ASP A 102 4.23 27.51 -8.66
N TYR A 103 3.46 27.02 -7.69
CA TYR A 103 3.88 27.04 -6.30
C TYR A 103 5.03 26.03 -6.10
N PRO A 104 6.11 26.42 -5.40
CA PRO A 104 7.23 25.51 -5.16
C PRO A 104 6.83 24.41 -4.16
N ILE A 105 6.68 23.20 -4.67
CA ILE A 105 6.39 22.00 -3.88
C ILE A 105 7.66 21.18 -3.78
N ASP A 106 8.09 20.92 -2.57
CA ASP A 106 9.27 20.10 -2.29
C ASP A 106 8.85 18.65 -2.05
N LEU A 107 9.50 17.69 -2.75
CA LEU A 107 9.38 16.28 -2.43
C LEU A 107 10.10 16.00 -1.11
N VAL A 108 9.36 15.50 -0.13
CA VAL A 108 9.89 15.04 1.14
C VAL A 108 9.22 13.71 1.45
N TYR A 109 9.86 12.63 1.06
CA TYR A 109 9.33 11.28 1.23
C TYR A 109 9.19 10.89 2.70
N ASN A 110 8.38 9.88 2.98
CA ASN A 110 8.49 9.17 4.25
C ASN A 110 9.70 8.24 4.19
N GLY A 111 10.41 8.12 5.32
CA GLY A 111 11.48 7.14 5.46
C GLY A 111 10.94 5.74 5.78
N LEU A 112 11.75 4.74 5.52
CA LEU A 112 11.51 3.36 5.92
C LEU A 112 12.33 3.01 7.16
N PRO A 113 11.87 2.08 8.01
CA PRO A 113 12.74 1.45 8.98
C PRO A 113 13.75 0.58 8.22
N ALA A 114 15.04 0.88 8.34
CA ALA A 114 16.12 0.07 7.82
C ALA A 114 16.75 -0.70 8.99
N VAL A 115 16.34 -1.94 9.18
CA VAL A 115 16.79 -2.78 10.29
C VAL A 115 17.67 -3.89 9.72
N ASP A 116 18.91 -3.95 10.19
CA ASP A 116 19.83 -5.04 9.84
C ASP A 116 19.52 -6.25 10.72
N ILE A 117 19.27 -7.39 10.09
CA ILE A 117 19.08 -8.67 10.76
C ILE A 117 19.94 -9.75 10.12
N GLY A 118 20.36 -10.74 10.93
CA GLY A 118 21.06 -11.92 10.43
C GLY A 118 20.13 -12.89 9.68
N GLN A 119 20.72 -13.74 8.85
CA GLN A 119 20.01 -14.81 8.14
C GLN A 119 19.26 -15.74 9.11
N ASP A 120 19.87 -16.09 10.24
CA ASP A 120 19.24 -16.96 11.24
C ASP A 120 17.97 -16.35 11.83
N GLU A 121 17.99 -15.03 12.07
CA GLU A 121 16.82 -14.30 12.59
C GLU A 121 15.68 -14.26 11.54
N ARG A 122 16.03 -14.03 10.27
CA ARG A 122 15.09 -14.09 9.15
C ARG A 122 14.45 -15.47 9.02
N LEU A 123 15.29 -16.50 9.05
CA LEU A 123 14.85 -17.89 8.93
C LEU A 123 13.95 -18.30 10.10
N ALA A 124 14.36 -17.98 11.34
CA ALA A 124 13.56 -18.28 12.53
C ALA A 124 12.17 -17.63 12.50
N ALA A 125 12.06 -16.38 12.01
CA ALA A 125 10.77 -15.73 11.84
C ALA A 125 9.91 -16.42 10.76
N TRP A 126 10.49 -16.78 9.64
CA TRP A 126 9.82 -17.53 8.57
C TRP A 126 9.34 -18.90 9.02
N GLU A 127 10.15 -19.63 9.78
CA GLU A 127 9.76 -20.93 10.36
C GLU A 127 8.61 -20.78 11.36
N ARG A 128 8.60 -19.73 12.20
CA ARG A 128 7.47 -19.45 13.10
C ARG A 128 6.17 -19.20 12.32
N MET A 129 6.23 -18.44 11.22
CA MET A 129 5.07 -18.21 10.35
C MET A 129 4.54 -19.50 9.74
N ARG A 130 5.44 -20.39 9.28
CA ARG A 130 5.09 -21.71 8.74
C ARG A 130 4.49 -22.63 9.81
N ALA A 131 5.08 -22.64 10.99
CA ALA A 131 4.56 -23.41 12.13
C ALA A 131 3.15 -22.95 12.54
N TYR A 132 2.86 -21.64 12.51
CA TYR A 132 1.51 -21.15 12.72
C TYR A 132 0.57 -21.61 11.60
N SER A 133 1.01 -21.53 10.35
CA SER A 133 0.24 -22.03 9.21
C SER A 133 -0.06 -23.54 9.33
N LEU A 134 0.90 -24.34 9.83
CA LEU A 134 0.68 -25.75 10.11
C LEU A 134 -0.45 -25.99 11.13
N GLN A 135 -0.51 -25.16 12.19
CA GLN A 135 -1.59 -25.25 13.17
C GLN A 135 -2.97 -24.84 12.61
N LEU A 136 -2.99 -23.98 11.59
CA LEU A 136 -4.22 -23.51 10.95
C LEU A 136 -4.70 -24.45 9.84
N LEU A 137 -3.77 -24.94 9.00
CA LEU A 137 -4.06 -25.58 7.71
C LEU A 137 -3.71 -27.08 7.66
N GLY A 138 -2.94 -27.59 8.64
CA GLY A 138 -2.45 -28.95 8.68
C GLY A 138 -1.23 -29.23 7.80
N HIS A 139 -0.63 -28.19 7.19
CA HIS A 139 0.62 -28.28 6.43
C HIS A 139 1.42 -26.98 6.54
N GLU A 140 2.72 -27.06 6.33
CA GLU A 140 3.60 -25.90 6.26
C GLU A 140 3.66 -25.38 4.82
N PRO A 141 3.41 -24.09 4.58
CA PRO A 141 3.53 -23.51 3.24
C PRO A 141 5.00 -23.31 2.86
N ASP A 142 5.30 -23.33 1.56
CA ASP A 142 6.61 -22.99 1.01
C ASP A 142 6.82 -21.48 0.91
N VAL A 143 5.71 -20.73 0.80
CA VAL A 143 5.70 -19.26 0.62
C VAL A 143 4.70 -18.61 1.56
N VAL A 144 5.15 -17.57 2.28
CA VAL A 144 4.33 -16.74 3.14
C VAL A 144 4.08 -15.41 2.44
N ILE A 145 2.82 -15.10 2.16
CA ILE A 145 2.37 -13.89 1.48
C ILE A 145 1.53 -13.07 2.46
N THR A 146 1.72 -11.76 2.47
CA THR A 146 1.00 -10.88 3.41
C THR A 146 0.46 -9.62 2.73
N HIS A 147 -0.62 -9.08 3.28
CA HIS A 147 -1.07 -7.71 3.06
C HIS A 147 -1.60 -7.14 4.38
N ILE A 148 -0.87 -6.20 4.95
CA ILE A 148 -1.23 -5.55 6.20
C ILE A 148 -1.80 -4.17 5.88
N THR A 149 -3.11 -3.98 6.11
CA THR A 149 -3.76 -2.76 5.65
C THR A 149 -5.08 -2.47 6.38
N ARG A 150 -5.67 -1.32 6.09
CA ARG A 150 -7.04 -1.00 6.50
C ARG A 150 -8.04 -1.59 5.49
N PRO A 151 -9.25 -2.01 5.94
CA PRO A 151 -10.26 -2.58 5.05
C PRO A 151 -11.05 -1.46 4.35
N VAL A 152 -10.39 -0.73 3.47
CA VAL A 152 -10.95 0.38 2.69
C VAL A 152 -10.67 0.20 1.19
N VAL A 153 -11.57 0.70 0.34
CA VAL A 153 -11.52 0.50 -1.10
C VAL A 153 -10.19 0.96 -1.72
N SER A 154 -9.60 2.03 -1.20
CA SER A 154 -8.32 2.54 -1.69
C SER A 154 -7.16 1.55 -1.63
N LYS A 155 -7.29 0.47 -0.86
CA LYS A 155 -6.22 -0.54 -0.70
C LYS A 155 -6.22 -1.64 -1.76
N GLY A 156 -7.27 -1.74 -2.57
CA GLY A 156 -7.27 -2.59 -3.77
C GLY A 156 -7.11 -4.10 -3.49
N LEU A 157 -7.61 -4.60 -2.34
CA LEU A 157 -7.44 -6.01 -1.93
C LEU A 157 -7.89 -7.03 -2.99
N TRP A 158 -8.90 -6.70 -3.81
CA TRP A 158 -9.33 -7.57 -4.91
C TRP A 158 -8.23 -7.78 -5.97
N ARG A 159 -7.28 -6.84 -6.13
CA ARG A 159 -6.14 -6.96 -7.07
C ARG A 159 -5.20 -8.06 -6.65
N ASP A 160 -4.98 -8.21 -5.33
CA ASP A 160 -4.13 -9.27 -4.79
C ASP A 160 -4.69 -10.64 -5.16
N LEU A 161 -6.00 -10.84 -4.98
CA LEU A 161 -6.66 -12.09 -5.32
C LEU A 161 -6.60 -12.39 -6.82
N ARG A 162 -6.73 -11.36 -7.69
CA ARG A 162 -6.58 -11.53 -9.15
C ARG A 162 -5.17 -11.98 -9.54
N VAL A 163 -4.15 -11.41 -8.94
CA VAL A 163 -2.76 -11.85 -9.16
C VAL A 163 -2.56 -13.25 -8.60
N LEU A 164 -3.08 -13.51 -7.40
CA LEU A 164 -2.95 -14.80 -6.73
C LEU A 164 -3.66 -15.94 -7.47
N GLU A 165 -4.74 -15.70 -8.23
CA GLU A 165 -5.35 -16.73 -9.08
C GLU A 165 -4.34 -17.29 -10.11
N HIS A 166 -3.46 -16.45 -10.66
CA HIS A 166 -2.39 -16.86 -11.56
C HIS A 166 -1.21 -17.47 -10.82
N VAL A 167 -0.77 -16.87 -9.71
CA VAL A 167 0.32 -17.39 -8.88
C VAL A 167 -0.03 -18.79 -8.34
N ASP A 168 -1.27 -19.02 -7.90
CA ASP A 168 -1.77 -20.32 -7.43
C ASP A 168 -1.59 -21.44 -8.48
N ASN A 169 -1.98 -21.15 -9.74
CA ASN A 169 -1.81 -22.09 -10.81
C ASN A 169 -0.33 -22.40 -11.11
N LEU A 170 0.53 -21.39 -11.07
CA LEU A 170 1.98 -21.55 -11.29
C LEU A 170 2.65 -22.31 -10.14
N MET A 171 2.27 -22.03 -8.89
CA MET A 171 2.75 -22.77 -7.72
C MET A 171 2.29 -24.22 -7.73
N ALA A 172 1.02 -24.47 -8.05
CA ALA A 172 0.48 -25.82 -8.18
C ALA A 172 1.24 -26.65 -9.24
N ALA A 173 1.58 -26.04 -10.37
CA ALA A 173 2.39 -26.69 -11.42
C ALA A 173 3.81 -27.06 -10.95
N GLN A 174 4.34 -26.34 -9.95
CA GLN A 174 5.65 -26.59 -9.34
C GLN A 174 5.57 -27.45 -8.07
N ASN A 175 4.38 -27.95 -7.67
CA ASN A 175 4.11 -28.63 -6.41
C ASN A 175 4.54 -27.81 -5.18
N ARG A 176 4.43 -26.48 -5.24
CA ARG A 176 4.67 -25.55 -4.12
C ARG A 176 3.35 -25.13 -3.51
N THR A 177 3.36 -24.82 -2.22
CA THR A 177 2.20 -24.34 -1.47
C THR A 177 2.45 -22.96 -0.89
N GLY A 178 1.38 -22.18 -0.70
CA GLY A 178 1.45 -20.84 -0.14
C GLY A 178 0.32 -20.54 0.84
N VAL A 179 0.58 -19.58 1.71
CA VAL A 179 -0.45 -18.96 2.54
C VAL A 179 -0.47 -17.45 2.28
N PHE A 180 -1.67 -16.90 2.16
CA PHE A 180 -1.88 -15.45 2.04
C PHE A 180 -2.60 -14.92 3.27
N TYR A 181 -1.92 -14.18 4.12
CA TYR A 181 -2.50 -13.52 5.28
C TYR A 181 -2.89 -12.08 4.97
N VAL A 182 -4.17 -11.76 5.12
CA VAL A 182 -4.67 -10.39 5.14
C VAL A 182 -4.90 -9.99 6.59
N LEU A 183 -4.04 -9.11 7.12
CA LEU A 183 -4.19 -8.54 8.46
C LEU A 183 -4.86 -7.18 8.37
N THR A 184 -6.11 -7.11 8.80
CA THR A 184 -6.93 -5.90 8.69
C THR A 184 -8.07 -5.93 9.71
N SER A 185 -8.61 -4.77 10.10
CA SER A 185 -9.81 -4.76 10.95
C SER A 185 -10.62 -3.48 10.74
N ALA A 186 -11.93 -3.64 10.60
CA ALA A 186 -12.93 -2.56 10.64
C ALA A 186 -13.49 -2.36 12.06
N TYR A 187 -13.45 -3.39 12.88
CA TYR A 187 -14.01 -3.38 14.24
C TYR A 187 -13.06 -2.78 15.29
N GLY A 188 -11.77 -2.76 15.00
CA GLY A 188 -10.73 -2.46 15.99
C GLY A 188 -10.10 -3.73 16.59
N LYS A 189 -9.62 -3.66 17.83
CA LYS A 189 -9.06 -4.83 18.52
C LYS A 189 -10.21 -5.63 19.16
N ARG A 190 -10.33 -6.90 18.79
CA ARG A 190 -11.25 -7.87 19.44
C ARG A 190 -10.61 -8.36 20.73
N SER A 191 -11.42 -8.68 21.74
CA SER A 191 -10.93 -9.19 22.99
C SER A 191 -10.36 -10.61 22.84
N ALA A 192 -9.42 -10.99 23.73
CA ALA A 192 -8.90 -12.36 23.76
C ALA A 192 -9.99 -13.39 24.04
N GLN A 193 -11.05 -13.01 24.77
CA GLN A 193 -12.22 -13.86 25.00
C GLN A 193 -12.99 -14.10 23.70
N ASP A 194 -13.34 -13.04 22.94
CA ASP A 194 -14.03 -13.17 21.65
C ASP A 194 -13.24 -14.06 20.68
N ILE A 195 -11.91 -13.83 20.59
CA ILE A 195 -11.02 -14.64 19.74
C ILE A 195 -11.07 -16.11 20.17
N GLY A 196 -10.94 -16.41 21.46
CA GLY A 196 -11.00 -17.78 21.98
C GLY A 196 -12.35 -18.47 21.71
N GLU A 197 -13.46 -17.74 21.86
CA GLU A 197 -14.80 -18.23 21.55
C GLU A 197 -14.97 -18.52 20.05
N MET A 198 -14.51 -17.62 19.17
CA MET A 198 -14.55 -17.78 17.72
C MET A 198 -13.66 -18.95 17.25
N GLU A 199 -12.47 -19.07 17.84
CA GLU A 199 -11.53 -20.16 17.53
C GLU A 199 -12.15 -21.52 17.87
N GLN A 200 -12.77 -21.66 19.05
CA GLN A 200 -13.43 -22.90 19.49
C GLN A 200 -14.70 -23.20 18.70
N ALA A 201 -15.51 -22.19 18.40
CA ALA A 201 -16.83 -22.38 17.81
C ALA A 201 -16.79 -22.74 16.32
N TYR A 202 -15.84 -22.22 15.56
CA TYR A 202 -15.79 -22.42 14.10
C TYR A 202 -14.40 -22.34 13.47
N GLY A 203 -13.34 -22.28 14.26
CA GLY A 203 -11.96 -22.35 13.78
C GLY A 203 -11.43 -21.03 13.19
N TRP A 204 -11.90 -19.86 13.72
CA TRP A 204 -11.30 -18.56 13.37
C TRP A 204 -9.76 -18.62 13.47
N PRO A 205 -8.96 -18.00 12.58
CA PRO A 205 -9.30 -17.15 11.44
C PRO A 205 -9.45 -17.89 10.10
N VAL A 206 -9.49 -19.22 10.07
CA VAL A 206 -9.65 -20.01 8.85
C VAL A 206 -11.09 -19.99 8.33
N SER A 207 -12.04 -19.85 9.24
CA SER A 207 -13.47 -19.70 8.94
C SER A 207 -14.03 -18.50 9.69
N HIS A 208 -15.06 -17.87 9.13
CA HIS A 208 -15.69 -16.68 9.68
C HIS A 208 -17.20 -16.77 9.72
N ARG A 209 -17.81 -15.89 10.52
CA ARG A 209 -19.27 -15.72 10.60
C ARG A 209 -19.63 -14.24 10.48
N LEU A 210 -20.74 -13.96 9.79
CA LEU A 210 -21.27 -12.60 9.68
C LEU A 210 -21.75 -12.07 11.02
N GLY A 211 -21.46 -10.80 11.29
CA GLY A 211 -21.90 -10.08 12.49
C GLY A 211 -20.89 -10.06 13.62
N ALA A 212 -21.06 -9.12 14.54
CA ALA A 212 -20.19 -8.96 15.70
C ALA A 212 -20.18 -10.23 16.58
N PRO A 213 -19.03 -10.62 17.16
CA PRO A 213 -17.74 -9.90 17.13
C PRO A 213 -16.85 -10.22 15.92
N ASP A 214 -17.30 -11.02 14.96
CA ASP A 214 -16.49 -11.46 13.82
C ASP A 214 -16.59 -10.48 12.63
N LEU A 215 -17.19 -10.86 11.50
CA LEU A 215 -17.18 -10.03 10.29
C LEU A 215 -18.14 -8.84 10.39
N VAL A 216 -17.62 -7.62 10.35
CA VAL A 216 -18.40 -6.38 10.36
C VAL A 216 -18.01 -5.44 9.22
N GLY A 217 -19.00 -4.78 8.62
CA GLY A 217 -18.77 -3.82 7.54
C GLY A 217 -17.98 -4.43 6.37
N PRO A 218 -16.93 -3.75 5.89
CA PRO A 218 -16.17 -4.19 4.71
C PRO A 218 -15.43 -5.52 4.89
N GLU A 219 -15.27 -6.02 6.12
CA GLU A 219 -14.66 -7.35 6.36
C GLU A 219 -15.46 -8.47 5.71
N ALA A 220 -16.80 -8.33 5.68
CA ALA A 220 -17.69 -9.34 5.09
C ALA A 220 -17.47 -9.47 3.57
N ASP A 221 -17.30 -8.35 2.86
CA ASP A 221 -17.07 -8.35 1.42
C ASP A 221 -15.68 -8.92 1.10
N ILE A 222 -14.65 -8.50 1.86
CA ILE A 222 -13.29 -9.03 1.73
C ILE A 222 -13.26 -10.54 1.94
N TRP A 223 -13.94 -11.03 2.99
CA TRP A 223 -14.03 -12.46 3.26
C TRP A 223 -14.74 -13.22 2.15
N ALA A 224 -15.84 -12.69 1.62
CA ALA A 224 -16.58 -13.33 0.54
C ALA A 224 -15.71 -13.51 -0.73
N GLU A 225 -14.91 -12.52 -1.07
CA GLU A 225 -13.95 -12.61 -2.18
C GLU A 225 -12.83 -13.63 -1.90
N MET A 226 -12.28 -13.63 -0.67
CA MET A 226 -11.26 -14.61 -0.27
C MET A 226 -11.81 -16.04 -0.22
N GLU A 227 -13.04 -16.23 0.23
CA GLU A 227 -13.69 -17.54 0.24
C GLU A 227 -13.95 -18.05 -1.20
N ALA A 228 -14.37 -17.16 -2.10
CA ALA A 228 -14.53 -17.48 -3.50
C ALA A 228 -13.18 -17.87 -4.16
N PHE A 229 -12.08 -17.19 -3.83
CA PHE A 229 -10.73 -17.57 -4.21
C PHE A 229 -10.37 -18.95 -3.66
N ASN A 230 -10.50 -19.14 -2.34
CA ASN A 230 -10.19 -20.39 -1.66
C ASN A 230 -10.95 -21.60 -2.21
N GLY A 231 -12.16 -21.39 -2.70
CA GLY A 231 -12.99 -22.45 -3.32
C GLY A 231 -12.43 -22.97 -4.66
N LYS A 232 -11.53 -22.23 -5.30
CA LYS A 232 -10.90 -22.58 -6.59
C LYS A 232 -9.41 -22.87 -6.47
N ALA A 233 -8.75 -22.32 -5.44
CA ALA A 233 -7.31 -22.38 -5.23
C ALA A 233 -6.83 -23.83 -5.03
N LYS A 234 -5.64 -24.13 -5.57
CA LYS A 234 -5.02 -25.46 -5.57
C LYS A 234 -3.78 -25.51 -4.69
N ALA A 235 -3.07 -24.41 -4.55
CA ALA A 235 -1.78 -24.30 -3.89
C ALA A 235 -1.76 -23.26 -2.78
N ILE A 236 -2.57 -22.19 -2.89
CA ILE A 236 -2.58 -21.07 -1.96
C ILE A 236 -3.85 -21.08 -1.12
N ARG A 237 -3.70 -20.87 0.21
CA ARG A 237 -4.83 -20.61 1.10
C ARG A 237 -4.79 -19.17 1.58
N ALA A 238 -5.86 -18.41 1.31
CA ALA A 238 -6.05 -17.06 1.81
C ALA A 238 -6.73 -17.09 3.19
N ILE A 239 -6.19 -16.36 4.16
CA ILE A 239 -6.68 -16.27 5.54
C ILE A 239 -6.86 -14.82 5.91
N LEU A 240 -8.09 -14.45 6.30
CA LEU A 240 -8.41 -13.13 6.83
C LEU A 240 -8.19 -13.13 8.35
N VAL A 241 -7.22 -12.35 8.82
CA VAL A 241 -7.03 -12.08 10.24
C VAL A 241 -7.61 -10.70 10.53
N ASN A 242 -8.91 -10.67 10.84
CA ASN A 242 -9.65 -9.42 11.06
C ASN A 242 -9.43 -8.88 12.48
N GLN A 243 -8.16 -8.57 12.80
CA GLN A 243 -7.70 -8.17 14.13
C GLN A 243 -6.63 -7.09 14.04
N PHE A 244 -6.42 -6.34 15.12
CA PHE A 244 -5.22 -5.55 15.38
C PHE A 244 -4.28 -6.33 16.30
N GLY A 245 -3.01 -6.43 15.88
CA GLY A 245 -1.98 -7.20 16.56
C GLY A 245 -1.68 -8.52 15.86
N TRP A 246 -0.51 -9.07 16.17
CA TRP A 246 -0.03 -10.36 15.69
C TRP A 246 0.76 -11.01 16.81
N ASP A 247 0.02 -11.53 17.77
CA ASP A 247 0.48 -12.25 18.95
C ASP A 247 -0.59 -13.23 19.39
N ARG A 248 -0.26 -14.10 20.33
CA ARG A 248 -1.18 -15.15 20.81
C ARG A 248 -2.47 -14.58 21.42
N GLU A 249 -2.41 -13.44 22.10
CA GLU A 249 -3.60 -12.80 22.67
C GLU A 249 -4.55 -12.32 21.56
N SER A 250 -4.00 -11.78 20.47
CA SER A 250 -4.77 -11.21 19.36
C SER A 250 -5.16 -12.23 18.29
N CYS A 251 -4.42 -13.34 18.13
CA CYS A 251 -4.59 -14.30 17.05
C CYS A 251 -4.95 -15.72 17.47
N GLY A 252 -5.22 -15.93 18.77
CA GLY A 252 -5.74 -17.20 19.30
C GLY A 252 -4.69 -18.19 19.78
N GLN A 253 -5.17 -19.29 20.37
CA GLN A 253 -4.32 -20.25 21.07
C GLN A 253 -3.43 -21.12 20.16
N ARG A 254 -3.75 -21.17 18.87
CA ARG A 254 -2.92 -21.87 17.87
C ARG A 254 -1.64 -21.13 17.51
N MET A 255 -1.55 -19.82 17.82
CA MET A 255 -0.33 -19.04 17.66
C MET A 255 0.65 -19.32 18.82
N SER A 256 1.93 -19.41 18.52
CA SER A 256 2.99 -19.59 19.51
C SER A 256 3.04 -18.41 20.50
N GLU A 257 3.47 -18.67 21.75
CA GLU A 257 3.56 -17.64 22.80
C GLU A 257 4.62 -16.57 22.52
N ASP A 258 5.66 -16.93 21.78
CA ASP A 258 6.77 -16.06 21.41
C ASP A 258 6.56 -15.34 20.07
N MET A 259 5.43 -15.58 19.38
CA MET A 259 5.09 -14.89 18.14
C MET A 259 4.87 -13.40 18.38
N THR A 260 5.44 -12.58 17.52
CA THR A 260 5.32 -11.14 17.55
C THR A 260 4.95 -10.57 16.18
N PHE A 261 4.49 -9.32 16.15
CA PHE A 261 4.26 -8.60 14.89
C PHE A 261 5.52 -8.53 14.01
N MET A 262 6.70 -8.47 14.64
CA MET A 262 7.97 -8.47 13.90
C MET A 262 8.25 -9.81 13.22
N ASP A 263 7.74 -10.94 13.74
CA ASP A 263 7.85 -12.21 13.03
C ASP A 263 7.03 -12.26 11.76
N LEU A 264 5.85 -11.63 11.75
CA LEU A 264 5.06 -11.43 10.54
C LEU A 264 5.85 -10.63 9.50
N ARG A 265 6.47 -9.50 9.91
CA ARG A 265 7.24 -8.65 8.99
C ARG A 265 8.50 -9.33 8.47
N LYS A 266 9.26 -9.98 9.37
CA LYS A 266 10.50 -10.70 9.03
C LYS A 266 10.24 -12.02 8.31
N GLY A 267 9.12 -12.70 8.60
CA GLY A 267 8.76 -14.00 8.06
C GLY A 267 8.09 -13.97 6.69
N THR A 268 7.67 -12.81 6.20
CA THR A 268 7.01 -12.63 4.91
C THR A 268 7.98 -12.80 3.74
N ASP A 269 7.58 -13.57 2.71
CA ASP A 269 8.30 -13.70 1.43
C ASP A 269 7.80 -12.67 0.40
N LEU A 270 6.51 -12.35 0.42
CA LEU A 270 5.86 -11.41 -0.49
C LEU A 270 4.87 -10.52 0.26
N GLU A 271 4.98 -9.21 0.12
CA GLU A 271 4.01 -8.24 0.65
C GLU A 271 3.30 -7.52 -0.48
N PHE A 272 1.97 -7.58 -0.48
CA PHE A 272 1.15 -6.79 -1.40
C PHE A 272 0.85 -5.38 -0.89
N GLY A 273 0.69 -4.45 -1.82
CA GLY A 273 0.25 -3.07 -1.57
C GLY A 273 -0.29 -2.44 -2.84
N GLN A 274 -1.17 -3.15 -3.56
CA GLN A 274 -1.71 -2.78 -4.87
C GLN A 274 -2.84 -1.74 -4.77
N SER A 275 -2.60 -0.70 -3.96
CA SER A 275 -3.56 0.36 -3.69
C SER A 275 -3.96 1.11 -4.96
N ILE A 276 -5.23 1.52 -5.04
CA ILE A 276 -5.72 2.45 -6.06
C ILE A 276 -5.40 3.92 -5.71
N TYR A 277 -5.14 4.19 -4.44
CA TYR A 277 -4.69 5.49 -3.93
C TYR A 277 -3.79 5.29 -2.71
N GLU A 278 -2.54 5.67 -2.82
CA GLU A 278 -1.55 5.54 -1.74
C GLU A 278 -0.51 6.66 -1.85
N PRO A 279 -0.62 7.73 -1.05
CA PRO A 279 0.29 8.87 -1.11
C PRO A 279 1.77 8.53 -0.93
N PHE A 280 2.07 7.51 -0.12
CA PHE A 280 3.43 6.97 -0.01
C PHE A 280 3.48 5.45 -0.03
N GLY A 281 2.87 4.75 0.96
CA GLY A 281 2.89 3.28 1.04
C GLY A 281 4.03 2.73 1.90
N ILE A 282 4.10 3.12 3.19
CA ILE A 282 5.11 2.60 4.11
C ILE A 282 4.94 1.09 4.29
N ALA A 283 3.71 0.65 4.57
CA ALA A 283 3.43 -0.72 4.97
C ALA A 283 3.91 -1.77 3.97
N VAL A 284 3.71 -1.54 2.66
CA VAL A 284 4.15 -2.47 1.61
C VAL A 284 5.68 -2.60 1.53
N LEU A 285 6.43 -1.56 1.93
CA LEU A 285 7.89 -1.58 1.89
C LEU A 285 8.55 -1.89 3.25
N GLU A 286 7.81 -1.96 4.35
CA GLU A 286 8.39 -2.29 5.65
C GLU A 286 9.15 -3.63 5.66
N PRO A 287 8.68 -4.73 5.02
CA PRO A 287 9.42 -5.97 5.03
C PRO A 287 10.59 -6.01 4.03
N LEU A 288 10.82 -4.93 3.29
CA LEU A 288 11.93 -4.82 2.34
C LEU A 288 13.29 -5.09 3.01
N SER A 289 13.55 -4.49 4.18
CA SER A 289 14.81 -4.70 4.91
C SER A 289 14.99 -6.13 5.44
N PHE A 290 13.95 -6.94 5.40
CA PHE A 290 13.95 -8.34 5.81
C PHE A 290 13.96 -9.30 4.61
N GLY A 291 14.17 -8.79 3.40
CA GLY A 291 14.30 -9.58 2.18
C GLY A 291 12.98 -10.05 1.56
N ALA A 292 11.86 -9.45 1.91
CA ALA A 292 10.61 -9.71 1.21
C ALA A 292 10.61 -9.10 -0.19
N ILE A 293 9.80 -9.68 -1.08
CA ILE A 293 9.41 -9.07 -2.34
C ILE A 293 8.20 -8.18 -2.06
N CYS A 294 8.31 -6.89 -2.39
CA CYS A 294 7.26 -5.89 -2.18
C CYS A 294 6.56 -5.57 -3.49
N VAL A 295 5.23 -5.58 -3.49
CA VAL A 295 4.42 -5.35 -4.71
C VAL A 295 3.54 -4.10 -4.54
N PRO A 296 4.13 -2.88 -4.60
CA PRO A 296 3.36 -1.64 -4.62
C PRO A 296 2.69 -1.40 -5.97
N SER A 297 1.57 -0.68 -6.01
CA SER A 297 1.06 -0.15 -7.27
C SER A 297 1.86 1.08 -7.74
N SER A 298 1.87 1.34 -9.06
CA SER A 298 2.61 2.47 -9.67
C SER A 298 2.18 3.84 -9.13
N VAL A 299 0.96 3.95 -8.59
CA VAL A 299 0.42 5.17 -7.97
C VAL A 299 0.82 5.35 -6.50
N CYS A 300 1.52 4.38 -5.91
CA CYS A 300 2.11 4.56 -4.58
C CYS A 300 3.28 5.55 -4.66
N GLY A 301 3.28 6.56 -3.79
CA GLY A 301 4.35 7.59 -3.78
C GLY A 301 5.75 7.02 -3.52
N CYS A 302 5.86 5.86 -2.88
CA CYS A 302 7.13 5.16 -2.68
C CYS A 302 7.79 4.71 -4.00
N CYS A 303 7.01 4.50 -5.08
CA CYS A 303 7.57 4.11 -6.38
C CYS A 303 8.47 5.19 -7.00
N GLY A 304 8.13 6.48 -6.83
CA GLY A 304 9.00 7.59 -7.23
C GLY A 304 10.32 7.59 -6.44
N PHE A 305 10.25 7.33 -5.13
CA PHE A 305 11.46 7.22 -4.30
C PHE A 305 12.33 6.02 -4.70
N LEU A 306 11.72 4.85 -4.89
CA LEU A 306 12.41 3.66 -5.42
C LEU A 306 13.12 3.98 -6.73
N LYS A 307 12.44 4.58 -7.71
CA LYS A 307 13.02 4.96 -8.99
C LYS A 307 14.23 5.89 -8.86
N ARG A 308 14.22 6.80 -7.88
CA ARG A 308 15.36 7.71 -7.62
C ARG A 308 16.56 6.98 -7.05
N VAL A 309 16.37 6.18 -5.99
CA VAL A 309 17.48 5.48 -5.32
C VAL A 309 18.08 4.38 -6.18
N THR A 310 17.27 3.70 -6.99
CA THR A 310 17.73 2.67 -7.94
C THR A 310 18.20 3.25 -9.27
N LYS A 311 18.03 4.56 -9.50
CA LYS A 311 18.29 5.22 -10.80
C LYS A 311 17.50 4.57 -11.96
N GLY A 312 16.30 4.06 -11.65
CA GLY A 312 15.44 3.39 -12.60
C GLY A 312 15.81 1.93 -12.91
N HIS A 313 16.81 1.36 -12.24
CA HIS A 313 17.13 -0.06 -12.38
C HIS A 313 16.13 -0.93 -11.61
N GLU A 314 15.78 -2.07 -12.17
CA GLU A 314 14.99 -3.08 -11.49
C GLU A 314 15.75 -3.65 -10.28
N THR A 315 14.99 -4.06 -9.27
CA THR A 315 15.52 -4.72 -8.08
C THR A 315 14.83 -6.05 -7.86
N ARG A 316 15.51 -7.00 -7.22
CA ARG A 316 14.93 -8.31 -6.93
C ARG A 316 13.74 -8.22 -5.96
N ASN A 317 13.79 -7.26 -5.04
CA ASN A 317 12.83 -7.13 -3.95
C ASN A 317 11.58 -6.32 -4.29
N VAL A 318 11.46 -5.75 -5.50
CA VAL A 318 10.31 -4.92 -5.84
C VAL A 318 9.73 -5.29 -7.19
N VAL A 319 8.43 -5.51 -7.22
CA VAL A 319 7.61 -5.68 -8.44
C VAL A 319 6.56 -4.58 -8.46
N ILE A 320 6.64 -3.64 -9.39
CA ILE A 320 5.68 -2.54 -9.47
C ILE A 320 4.46 -2.97 -10.30
N SER A 321 3.28 -3.00 -9.66
CA SER A 321 2.02 -3.27 -10.36
C SER A 321 1.50 -1.98 -10.99
N ASP A 322 1.55 -1.89 -12.32
CA ASP A 322 1.07 -0.72 -13.04
C ASP A 322 -0.31 -0.97 -13.67
N TYR A 323 -1.32 -0.31 -13.09
CA TYR A 323 -2.70 -0.31 -13.54
C TYR A 323 -3.11 1.02 -14.19
N THR A 324 -2.15 1.91 -14.45
CA THR A 324 -2.41 3.20 -15.11
C THR A 324 -1.92 3.25 -16.56
N SER A 325 -1.00 2.37 -16.96
CA SER A 325 -0.55 2.30 -18.36
C SER A 325 -1.69 1.82 -19.27
N LEU A 326 -1.98 2.61 -20.30
CA LEU A 326 -2.96 2.32 -21.35
C LEU A 326 -2.30 1.73 -22.59
N ASP A 327 -1.07 1.24 -22.50
CA ASP A 327 -0.35 0.64 -23.61
C ASP A 327 -1.11 -0.52 -24.21
N GLY A 328 -1.33 -0.46 -25.53
CA GLY A 328 -2.09 -1.46 -26.27
C GLY A 328 -3.63 -1.28 -26.25
N TRP A 329 -4.14 -0.23 -25.59
CA TRP A 329 -5.59 0.01 -25.48
C TRP A 329 -6.15 1.00 -26.51
N GLY A 330 -5.30 1.64 -27.31
CA GLY A 330 -5.67 2.73 -28.19
C GLY A 330 -5.83 4.07 -27.45
N GLU A 331 -6.22 5.10 -28.19
CA GLU A 331 -6.46 6.43 -27.63
C GLU A 331 -7.87 6.55 -27.08
N PHE A 332 -8.00 6.97 -25.83
CA PHE A 332 -9.26 7.42 -25.27
C PHE A 332 -9.47 8.89 -25.64
N ALA A 333 -10.57 9.18 -26.32
CA ALA A 333 -10.95 10.58 -26.61
C ALA A 333 -11.19 11.39 -25.32
N ASP A 334 -11.65 10.73 -24.28
CA ASP A 334 -11.81 11.24 -22.92
C ASP A 334 -11.48 10.16 -21.91
N THR A 335 -10.40 10.32 -21.18
CA THR A 335 -9.94 9.36 -20.15
C THR A 335 -10.95 9.15 -19.01
N ARG A 336 -11.88 10.11 -18.79
CA ARG A 336 -12.98 9.98 -17.84
C ARG A 336 -14.01 8.90 -18.23
N SER A 337 -13.99 8.45 -19.48
CA SER A 337 -14.84 7.36 -19.95
C SER A 337 -14.33 5.96 -19.54
N ILE A 338 -13.11 5.87 -19.00
CA ILE A 338 -12.58 4.61 -18.47
C ILE A 338 -13.41 4.21 -17.26
N GLY A 339 -14.19 3.15 -17.42
CA GLY A 339 -15.12 2.66 -16.42
C GLY A 339 -14.67 1.36 -15.77
N LEU A 340 -15.64 0.68 -15.15
CA LEU A 340 -15.42 -0.60 -14.46
C LEU A 340 -14.97 -1.71 -15.42
N ALA A 341 -15.51 -1.75 -16.64
CA ALA A 341 -15.21 -2.80 -17.60
C ALA A 341 -13.77 -2.71 -18.11
N GLU A 342 -13.33 -1.51 -18.48
CA GLU A 342 -11.97 -1.23 -18.94
C GLU A 342 -10.97 -1.51 -17.82
N ARG A 343 -11.21 -1.01 -16.60
CA ARG A 343 -10.38 -1.28 -15.44
C ARG A 343 -10.25 -2.78 -15.18
N ASN A 344 -11.37 -3.52 -15.14
CA ASN A 344 -11.35 -4.95 -14.86
C ASN A 344 -10.56 -5.74 -15.91
N HIS A 345 -10.68 -5.36 -17.16
CA HIS A 345 -9.93 -6.02 -18.24
C HIS A 345 -8.41 -5.74 -18.11
N LEU A 346 -8.03 -4.49 -17.82
CA LEU A 346 -6.64 -4.11 -17.60
C LEU A 346 -6.04 -4.85 -16.38
N GLU A 347 -6.76 -4.85 -15.27
CA GLU A 347 -6.32 -5.55 -14.05
C GLU A 347 -6.16 -7.07 -14.27
N ALA A 348 -7.05 -7.70 -15.07
CA ALA A 348 -6.93 -9.12 -15.39
C ALA A 348 -5.68 -9.40 -16.26
N THR A 349 -5.44 -8.57 -17.29
CA THR A 349 -4.26 -8.71 -18.16
C THR A 349 -2.95 -8.48 -17.39
N ARG A 350 -2.90 -7.44 -16.55
CA ARG A 350 -1.71 -7.14 -15.73
C ARG A 350 -1.48 -8.18 -14.64
N GLY A 351 -2.55 -8.74 -14.07
CA GLY A 351 -2.47 -9.78 -13.04
C GLY A 351 -1.70 -11.00 -13.51
N GLU A 352 -1.89 -11.43 -14.76
CA GLU A 352 -1.14 -12.55 -15.34
C GLU A 352 0.37 -12.23 -15.47
N SER A 353 0.72 -11.08 -16.04
CA SER A 353 2.13 -10.70 -16.19
C SER A 353 2.84 -10.52 -14.83
N LEU A 354 2.17 -9.91 -13.86
CA LEU A 354 2.70 -9.75 -12.50
C LEU A 354 2.93 -11.09 -11.81
N ALA A 355 2.06 -12.07 -12.02
CA ALA A 355 2.23 -13.39 -11.46
C ALA A 355 3.51 -14.07 -11.95
N TRP A 356 3.85 -13.95 -13.24
CA TRP A 356 5.11 -14.44 -13.78
C TRP A 356 6.32 -13.74 -13.17
N GLU A 357 6.30 -12.41 -13.04
CA GLU A 357 7.36 -11.65 -12.41
C GLU A 357 7.57 -12.03 -10.94
N ILE A 358 6.49 -12.21 -10.19
CA ILE A 358 6.53 -12.65 -8.79
C ILE A 358 7.16 -14.04 -8.71
N MET A 359 6.70 -14.99 -9.53
CA MET A 359 7.21 -16.37 -9.50
C MET A 359 8.69 -16.46 -9.85
N ASP A 360 9.18 -15.63 -10.78
CA ASP A 360 10.60 -15.56 -11.15
C ASP A 360 11.48 -15.07 -10.00
N ARG A 361 10.94 -14.20 -9.12
CA ARG A 361 11.68 -13.60 -7.99
C ARG A 361 11.52 -14.33 -6.68
N LEU A 362 10.51 -15.19 -6.51
CA LEU A 362 10.32 -15.97 -5.30
C LEU A 362 11.52 -16.88 -5.03
N PRO A 363 12.03 -16.92 -3.79
CA PRO A 363 13.22 -17.72 -3.47
C PRO A 363 12.93 -19.22 -3.61
N ASN A 364 13.86 -19.93 -4.24
CA ASN A 364 13.85 -21.39 -4.39
C ASN A 364 14.87 -22.08 -3.49
N SER A 365 15.75 -21.31 -2.84
CA SER A 365 16.82 -21.81 -1.97
C SER A 365 17.10 -20.84 -0.82
N GLU A 366 17.83 -21.29 0.19
CA GLU A 366 18.35 -20.44 1.26
C GLU A 366 19.30 -19.36 0.72
N SER A 367 20.09 -19.67 -0.31
CA SER A 367 20.96 -18.71 -0.98
C SER A 367 20.17 -17.57 -1.62
N ASP A 368 19.01 -17.87 -2.23
CA ASP A 368 18.14 -16.84 -2.81
C ASP A 368 17.57 -15.95 -1.71
N ARG A 369 17.14 -16.53 -0.57
CA ARG A 369 16.65 -15.78 0.59
C ARG A 369 17.72 -14.85 1.16
N LEU A 370 18.97 -15.33 1.25
CA LEU A 370 20.09 -14.49 1.70
C LEU A 370 20.36 -13.33 0.74
N ALA A 371 20.35 -13.59 -0.56
CA ALA A 371 20.54 -12.54 -1.55
C ALA A 371 19.42 -11.47 -1.47
N LEU A 372 18.15 -11.91 -1.35
CA LEU A 372 17.02 -10.99 -1.14
C LEU A 372 17.15 -10.20 0.16
N LEU A 373 17.64 -10.80 1.25
CA LEU A 373 17.87 -10.11 2.52
C LEU A 373 18.91 -9.01 2.37
N GLN A 374 20.03 -9.31 1.72
CA GLN A 374 21.11 -8.35 1.52
C GLN A 374 20.71 -7.20 0.58
N ASP A 375 20.10 -7.52 -0.56
CA ASP A 375 19.64 -6.54 -1.54
C ASP A 375 18.54 -5.65 -0.95
N GLY A 376 17.58 -6.25 -0.24
CA GLY A 376 16.47 -5.55 0.39
C GLY A 376 16.91 -4.59 1.50
N TYR A 377 17.83 -5.02 2.37
CA TYR A 377 18.41 -4.16 3.40
C TYR A 377 19.20 -2.98 2.79
N ALA A 378 20.03 -3.26 1.77
CA ALA A 378 20.79 -2.22 1.08
C ALA A 378 19.88 -1.18 0.43
N LEU A 379 18.74 -1.59 -0.13
CA LEU A 379 17.74 -0.69 -0.71
C LEU A 379 17.00 0.09 0.38
N ALA A 380 16.53 -0.58 1.44
CA ALA A 380 15.84 0.07 2.56
C ALA A 380 16.71 1.14 3.24
N THR A 381 18.02 0.90 3.37
CA THR A 381 18.97 1.87 3.94
C THR A 381 19.01 3.17 3.13
N GLN A 382 18.94 3.10 1.80
CA GLN A 382 18.89 4.28 0.93
C GLN A 382 17.56 5.04 1.02
N MET A 383 16.52 4.39 1.55
CA MET A 383 15.18 4.95 1.76
C MET A 383 14.88 5.20 3.25
N SER A 384 15.88 5.14 4.10
CA SER A 384 15.74 5.29 5.55
C SER A 384 15.32 6.72 5.97
N TRP A 385 14.83 6.86 7.19
CA TRP A 385 14.54 8.17 7.77
C TRP A 385 15.78 9.07 7.83
N GLU A 386 16.98 8.50 8.03
CA GLU A 386 18.25 9.25 8.01
C GLU A 386 18.50 9.84 6.62
N ALA A 387 18.32 9.03 5.55
CA ALA A 387 18.46 9.49 4.17
C ALA A 387 17.43 10.59 3.85
N VAL A 388 16.16 10.37 4.24
CA VAL A 388 15.08 11.36 4.02
C VAL A 388 15.36 12.65 4.77
N CYS A 389 15.76 12.60 6.04
CA CYS A 389 16.08 13.80 6.80
C CYS A 389 17.21 14.60 6.16
N LYS A 390 18.28 13.93 5.76
CA LYS A 390 19.47 14.56 5.19
C LYS A 390 19.22 15.15 3.81
N ASP A 391 18.60 14.36 2.92
CA ASP A 391 18.61 14.67 1.48
C ASP A 391 17.32 15.39 1.01
N TYR A 392 16.24 15.35 1.80
CA TYR A 392 14.94 15.91 1.43
C TYR A 392 14.39 16.88 2.49
N PHE A 393 14.25 16.45 3.76
CA PHE A 393 13.56 17.21 4.78
C PHE A 393 14.32 18.49 5.19
N LEU A 394 15.57 18.37 5.59
CA LEU A 394 16.38 19.54 5.97
C LEU A 394 16.59 20.53 4.82
N PRO A 395 16.92 20.10 3.58
CA PRO A 395 16.99 21.00 2.44
C PRO A 395 15.64 21.70 2.13
N GLY A 396 14.52 21.00 2.29
CA GLY A 396 13.18 21.58 2.13
C GLY A 396 12.88 22.66 3.16
N ILE A 397 13.23 22.42 4.45
CA ILE A 397 13.10 23.42 5.50
C ILE A 397 13.93 24.68 5.18
N HIS A 398 15.19 24.53 4.77
CA HIS A 398 16.05 25.67 4.42
C HIS A 398 15.40 26.49 3.29
N ARG A 399 14.93 25.85 2.21
CA ARG A 399 14.22 26.56 1.13
C ARG A 399 12.97 27.31 1.62
N ALA A 400 12.22 26.73 2.56
CA ALA A 400 11.04 27.40 3.12
C ALA A 400 11.39 28.60 4.03
N ILE A 401 12.55 28.58 4.70
CA ILE A 401 13.06 29.68 5.51
C ILE A 401 13.55 30.83 4.63
N ASP A 402 14.18 30.54 3.51
CA ASP A 402 14.76 31.52 2.59
C ASP A 402 13.71 32.26 1.73
N ARG A 403 12.47 31.76 1.68
CA ARG A 403 11.31 32.39 1.04
C ARG A 403 10.65 33.41 1.97
#